data_3fa8bce6de961164701a6855cb8fec28
#
_entry.id   3fa8bce6de961164701a6855cb8fec28
#
_cell.length_a   1.000
_cell.length_b   1.000
_cell.length_c   1.000
_cell.angle_alpha   90.00
_cell.angle_beta   90.00
_cell.angle_gamma   90.00
#
_symmetry.space_group_name_H-M   'P 1'
#
loop_
_entity.id
_entity.type
_entity.pdbx_description
1 polymer ?
#
loop_
_entity_poly.entity_id
_entity_poly.type
_entity_poly.pdbx_seq_one_letter_code
_entity_poly.pdbx_strand_id
1 'polypeptide(L)'
;MNQTNLISTGQFVKQLPNLLLSLPSLIKGIRMATSTDLTKSVGLALCFEEAVDINPNGPAVISEGRSISYSEMDRWANRIAHLLIERGVVKGDSIAILLDNRPELLASVLACSKIGAVSAMLNTAQKGKVLAHSINIVNPKCIIAGEECHKGFDKIRDQCELNNHFYFRDIDTLLEIKTQPQSEIDSQVPNGWEDITDLIQTQASSNPGLSGSIKPEDPCFYIYTSGTTGLPKAVIFNHGRFMKLIANFGLVAVRLQSDDRLYVPLPFYHATALAVCWASAIPNGAAIIMARKFSASNFWDDIRKFSATSFGYVGEVCRYLLDQPEKENDGDHKVRIIVGNGIRPAIWKTFKQRFNIPKVMEFYASSEGNIAFTNLFNFDETVGVSPLPFAIVKYDRETEQPVLNNKGRMIKVKKGESGLLIGEITPKSPFHGYTDPKKTKAVIFEGVFKKQDRWFNTGDIMLNMGFRHAQFVDRTGDTFRWKGENVSTTEVESLLEDVSSITEAIVYGVEIPNTNGRAGMASLKLSGSVDDFCFTNFVSQVQETTPEYAIPVFLRINQDVAVTGTFKHMKTPLKNMGFDLDKADSPIYVRLPKAEKYVPLCADLQKKIEQGEVRY
;
A
#
# COMPACT_ATOMS: atom_id res chain seq x y z
N MET A 1 -7.27 22.82 -20.84
CA MET A 1 -6.50 22.90 -19.58
C MET A 1 -7.34 23.67 -18.57
N ASN A 2 -8.00 22.94 -17.64
CA ASN A 2 -8.74 23.59 -16.55
C ASN A 2 -7.77 24.41 -15.70
N GLN A 3 -8.19 25.60 -15.26
CA GLN A 3 -7.40 26.46 -14.39
C GLN A 3 -7.01 25.65 -13.14
N THR A 4 -5.73 25.29 -13.05
CA THR A 4 -5.16 24.64 -11.88
C THR A 4 -5.39 25.53 -10.67
N ASN A 5 -5.95 24.96 -9.59
CA ASN A 5 -6.20 25.66 -8.32
C ASN A 5 -4.86 25.98 -7.61
N LEU A 6 -4.12 26.94 -8.14
CA LEU A 6 -2.86 27.39 -7.55
C LEU A 6 -3.14 28.10 -6.22
N ILE A 7 -2.42 27.72 -5.16
CA ILE A 7 -2.58 28.30 -3.84
C ILE A 7 -2.20 29.77 -3.86
N SER A 8 -3.15 30.66 -3.58
CA SER A 8 -2.93 32.09 -3.44
C SER A 8 -2.44 32.45 -2.04
N THR A 9 -1.78 33.61 -1.90
CA THR A 9 -1.36 34.13 -0.58
C THR A 9 -2.55 34.31 0.36
N GLY A 10 -3.69 34.80 -0.14
CA GLY A 10 -4.90 34.97 0.65
C GLY A 10 -5.46 33.64 1.19
N GLN A 11 -5.50 32.59 0.35
CA GLN A 11 -5.92 31.25 0.78
C GLN A 11 -4.97 30.70 1.85
N PHE A 12 -3.65 30.86 1.66
CA PHE A 12 -2.65 30.37 2.62
C PHE A 12 -2.80 31.07 3.98
N VAL A 13 -2.90 32.40 4.02
CA VAL A 13 -3.08 33.17 5.25
C VAL A 13 -4.38 32.82 5.97
N LYS A 14 -5.47 32.57 5.24
CA LYS A 14 -6.78 32.17 5.80
C LYS A 14 -6.73 30.83 6.55
N GLN A 15 -5.79 29.94 6.23
CA GLN A 15 -5.63 28.65 6.90
C GLN A 15 -4.70 28.68 8.11
N LEU A 16 -3.90 29.74 8.31
CA LEU A 16 -2.97 29.84 9.44
C LEU A 16 -3.64 29.73 10.82
N PRO A 17 -4.82 30.32 11.09
CA PRO A 17 -5.49 30.17 12.38
C PRO A 17 -5.79 28.73 12.76
N ASN A 18 -6.17 27.89 11.79
CA ASN A 18 -6.43 26.46 12.00
C ASN A 18 -5.18 25.69 12.45
N LEU A 19 -4.01 26.14 12.02
CA LEU A 19 -2.73 25.59 12.44
C LEU A 19 -2.38 26.03 13.87
N LEU A 20 -2.66 27.29 14.23
CA LEU A 20 -2.40 27.84 15.56
C LEU A 20 -3.23 27.16 16.65
N LEU A 21 -4.49 26.82 16.37
CA LEU A 21 -5.35 26.05 17.29
C LEU A 21 -4.79 24.65 17.58
N SER A 22 -3.89 24.16 16.76
CA SER A 22 -3.26 22.85 16.87
C SER A 22 -1.87 22.90 17.51
N LEU A 23 -1.43 24.06 17.99
CA LEU A 23 -0.05 24.31 18.41
C LEU A 23 0.48 23.29 19.45
N PRO A 24 -0.26 22.87 20.50
CA PRO A 24 0.24 21.90 21.46
C PRO A 24 0.59 20.55 20.82
N SER A 25 -0.32 20.01 20.01
CA SER A 25 -0.09 18.73 19.29
C SER A 25 1.01 18.85 18.24
N LEU A 26 1.09 20.00 17.55
CA LEU A 26 2.19 20.31 16.62
C LEU A 26 3.55 20.30 17.32
N ILE A 27 3.67 20.95 18.48
CA ILE A 27 4.93 21.00 19.26
C ILE A 27 5.31 19.57 19.70
N LYS A 28 4.35 18.81 20.26
CA LYS A 28 4.58 17.40 20.67
C LYS A 28 5.03 16.55 19.48
N GLY A 29 4.34 16.65 18.34
CA GLY A 29 4.67 15.90 17.13
C GLY A 29 6.02 16.31 16.52
N ILE A 30 6.33 17.60 16.44
CA ILE A 30 7.63 18.08 15.95
C ILE A 30 8.77 17.60 16.87
N ARG A 31 8.62 17.72 18.19
CA ARG A 31 9.61 17.19 19.14
C ARG A 31 9.85 15.70 18.95
N MET A 32 8.79 14.91 18.81
CA MET A 32 8.87 13.47 18.57
C MET A 32 9.54 13.15 17.21
N ALA A 33 9.15 13.85 16.14
CA ALA A 33 9.69 13.64 14.79
C ALA A 33 11.18 14.04 14.65
N THR A 34 11.62 15.03 15.43
CA THR A 34 12.97 15.60 15.39
C THR A 34 13.88 15.06 16.50
N SER A 35 13.36 14.22 17.39
CA SER A 35 14.19 13.59 18.41
C SER A 35 15.26 12.74 17.74
N THR A 36 16.51 13.14 17.95
CA THR A 36 17.71 12.42 17.47
C THR A 36 18.36 11.61 18.57
N ASP A 37 17.71 11.49 19.71
CA ASP A 37 18.21 10.73 20.83
C ASP A 37 18.09 9.22 20.54
N LEU A 38 19.14 8.67 19.95
CA LEU A 38 19.26 7.25 19.61
C LEU A 38 19.41 6.35 20.85
N THR A 39 19.56 6.93 22.06
CA THR A 39 19.68 6.17 23.31
C THR A 39 18.33 5.82 23.89
N LYS A 40 17.27 6.56 23.53
CA LYS A 40 15.92 6.28 24.00
C LYS A 40 15.36 5.06 23.29
N SER A 41 14.80 4.16 24.09
CA SER A 41 13.95 3.10 23.59
C SER A 41 12.74 3.72 22.91
N VAL A 42 12.44 3.26 21.71
CA VAL A 42 11.31 3.74 20.91
C VAL A 42 10.75 2.57 20.12
N GLY A 43 9.48 2.62 19.80
CA GLY A 43 8.91 1.63 18.92
C GLY A 43 7.41 1.54 18.99
N LEU A 44 6.84 0.75 18.11
CA LEU A 44 5.41 0.48 18.06
C LEU A 44 4.90 -0.05 19.42
N ALA A 45 5.60 -1.01 20.04
CA ALA A 45 5.19 -1.61 21.31
C ALA A 45 5.06 -0.56 22.41
N LEU A 46 6.09 0.29 22.60
CA LEU A 46 6.06 1.34 23.63
C LEU A 46 4.94 2.35 23.39
N CYS A 47 4.71 2.77 22.14
CA CYS A 47 3.61 3.69 21.82
C CYS A 47 2.25 3.05 22.08
N PHE A 48 2.13 1.74 21.85
CA PHE A 48 0.89 1.03 22.15
C PHE A 48 0.69 0.87 23.65
N GLU A 49 1.73 0.59 24.41
CA GLU A 49 1.71 0.56 25.88
C GLU A 49 1.32 1.92 26.48
N GLU A 50 1.85 3.03 25.93
CA GLU A 50 1.39 4.39 26.29
C GLU A 50 -0.11 4.60 25.97
N ALA A 51 -0.59 4.04 24.86
CA ALA A 51 -2.01 4.14 24.50
C ALA A 51 -2.90 3.28 25.44
N VAL A 52 -2.39 2.16 25.95
CA VAL A 52 -3.06 1.37 27.00
C VAL A 52 -3.23 2.21 28.27
N ASP A 53 -2.22 2.97 28.66
CA ASP A 53 -2.30 3.86 29.83
C ASP A 53 -3.31 5.00 29.63
N ILE A 54 -3.44 5.52 28.39
CA ILE A 54 -4.38 6.60 28.04
C ILE A 54 -5.83 6.08 28.04
N ASN A 55 -6.09 4.92 27.42
CA ASN A 55 -7.45 4.43 27.17
C ASN A 55 -7.56 2.90 27.35
N PRO A 56 -7.29 2.36 28.55
CA PRO A 56 -7.17 0.92 28.78
C PRO A 56 -8.42 0.11 28.38
N ASN A 57 -9.59 0.65 28.66
CA ASN A 57 -10.89 0.02 28.42
C ASN A 57 -11.56 0.44 27.09
N GLY A 58 -11.00 1.44 26.43
CA GLY A 58 -11.49 1.84 25.12
C GLY A 58 -11.13 0.85 24.02
N PRO A 59 -11.93 0.78 22.94
CA PRO A 59 -11.66 -0.14 21.86
C PRO A 59 -10.36 0.23 21.13
N ALA A 60 -9.43 -0.72 21.03
CA ALA A 60 -8.27 -0.62 20.14
C ALA A 60 -8.64 -1.07 18.72
N VAL A 61 -9.39 -2.19 18.63
CA VAL A 61 -9.85 -2.76 17.35
C VAL A 61 -11.31 -3.19 17.46
N ILE A 62 -12.08 -2.82 16.45
CA ILE A 62 -13.45 -3.28 16.23
C ILE A 62 -13.47 -4.02 14.91
N SER A 63 -13.91 -5.28 14.87
CA SER A 63 -13.99 -6.09 13.66
C SER A 63 -15.05 -7.17 13.81
N GLU A 64 -15.89 -7.37 12.81
CA GLU A 64 -16.87 -8.48 12.70
C GLU A 64 -17.66 -8.72 13.99
N GLY A 65 -18.16 -7.65 14.62
CA GLY A 65 -18.90 -7.72 15.88
C GLY A 65 -18.08 -7.88 17.14
N ARG A 66 -16.75 -8.07 17.03
CA ARG A 66 -15.81 -8.05 18.17
C ARG A 66 -15.35 -6.62 18.45
N SER A 67 -15.31 -6.26 19.73
CA SER A 67 -14.67 -5.03 20.19
C SER A 67 -13.59 -5.43 21.19
N ILE A 68 -12.33 -5.17 20.88
CA ILE A 68 -11.17 -5.56 21.68
C ILE A 68 -10.58 -4.27 22.23
N SER A 69 -10.52 -4.16 23.55
CA SER A 69 -9.94 -3.00 24.23
C SER A 69 -8.42 -2.94 24.08
N TYR A 70 -7.82 -1.78 24.36
CA TYR A 70 -6.37 -1.61 24.38
C TYR A 70 -5.69 -2.59 25.34
N SER A 71 -6.24 -2.76 26.55
CA SER A 71 -5.70 -3.71 27.52
C SER A 71 -5.84 -5.18 27.09
N GLU A 72 -6.94 -5.53 26.42
CA GLU A 72 -7.11 -6.90 25.88
C GLU A 72 -6.15 -7.18 24.74
N MET A 73 -6.00 -6.23 23.82
CA MET A 73 -5.06 -6.34 22.70
C MET A 73 -3.61 -6.46 23.20
N ASP A 74 -3.25 -5.69 24.22
CA ASP A 74 -1.92 -5.74 24.81
C ASP A 74 -1.66 -7.10 25.46
N ARG A 75 -2.59 -7.61 26.29
CA ARG A 75 -2.48 -8.94 26.89
C ARG A 75 -2.42 -10.05 25.85
N TRP A 76 -3.18 -9.92 24.78
CA TRP A 76 -3.14 -10.87 23.66
C TRP A 76 -1.78 -10.88 22.97
N ALA A 77 -1.26 -9.70 22.64
CA ALA A 77 0.08 -9.56 22.08
C ALA A 77 1.17 -10.09 23.03
N ASN A 78 1.04 -9.88 24.35
CA ASN A 78 1.98 -10.42 25.34
C ASN A 78 2.00 -11.95 25.30
N ARG A 79 0.84 -12.61 25.23
CA ARG A 79 0.75 -14.08 25.14
C ARG A 79 1.41 -14.61 23.85
N ILE A 80 1.16 -13.97 22.70
CA ILE A 80 1.83 -14.34 21.44
C ILE A 80 3.34 -14.11 21.57
N ALA A 81 3.77 -13.01 22.17
CA ALA A 81 5.18 -12.71 22.38
C ALA A 81 5.88 -13.78 23.23
N HIS A 82 5.25 -14.22 24.33
CA HIS A 82 5.78 -15.31 25.16
C HIS A 82 5.87 -16.64 24.41
N LEU A 83 4.86 -16.98 23.60
CA LEU A 83 4.92 -18.15 22.73
C LEU A 83 6.10 -18.07 21.75
N LEU A 84 6.29 -16.92 21.09
CA LEU A 84 7.39 -16.74 20.15
C LEU A 84 8.75 -16.87 20.86
N ILE A 85 8.91 -16.33 22.07
CA ILE A 85 10.13 -16.50 22.90
C ILE A 85 10.36 -17.98 23.22
N GLU A 86 9.32 -18.71 23.66
CA GLU A 86 9.38 -20.15 23.94
C GLU A 86 9.85 -20.95 22.71
N ARG A 87 9.45 -20.52 21.51
CA ARG A 87 9.87 -21.12 20.22
C ARG A 87 11.24 -20.62 19.73
N GLY A 88 11.98 -19.91 20.58
CA GLY A 88 13.34 -19.48 20.32
C GLY A 88 13.46 -18.28 19.38
N VAL A 89 12.40 -17.47 19.26
CA VAL A 89 12.47 -16.20 18.52
C VAL A 89 13.22 -15.17 19.37
N VAL A 90 14.19 -14.52 18.77
CA VAL A 90 14.98 -13.47 19.39
C VAL A 90 14.89 -12.15 18.62
N LYS A 91 15.39 -11.07 19.24
CA LYS A 91 15.45 -9.75 18.60
C LYS A 91 16.17 -9.82 17.25
N GLY A 92 15.54 -9.28 16.22
CA GLY A 92 16.03 -9.27 14.83
C GLY A 92 15.56 -10.43 13.97
N ASP A 93 15.01 -11.50 14.57
CA ASP A 93 14.40 -12.57 13.79
C ASP A 93 13.18 -12.06 13.03
N SER A 94 12.96 -12.59 11.86
CA SER A 94 11.80 -12.28 11.01
C SER A 94 10.69 -13.30 11.23
N ILE A 95 9.44 -12.82 11.24
CA ILE A 95 8.22 -13.62 11.35
C ILE A 95 7.35 -13.33 10.13
N ALA A 96 7.06 -14.35 9.33
CA ALA A 96 6.16 -14.23 8.20
C ALA A 96 4.70 -14.15 8.70
N ILE A 97 3.99 -13.09 8.34
CA ILE A 97 2.58 -12.89 8.71
C ILE A 97 1.73 -12.94 7.45
N LEU A 98 0.89 -13.98 7.34
CA LEU A 98 0.02 -14.26 6.21
C LEU A 98 -1.43 -14.34 6.70
N LEU A 99 -2.02 -13.20 6.97
CA LEU A 99 -3.37 -13.03 7.52
C LEU A 99 -4.14 -11.97 6.73
N ASP A 100 -5.41 -12.22 6.47
CA ASP A 100 -6.33 -11.17 6.04
C ASP A 100 -6.52 -10.13 7.16
N ASN A 101 -7.22 -9.04 6.87
CA ASN A 101 -7.55 -8.03 7.88
C ASN A 101 -8.41 -8.63 8.99
N ARG A 102 -7.78 -8.90 10.12
CA ARG A 102 -8.44 -9.40 11.34
C ARG A 102 -7.60 -9.02 12.56
N PRO A 103 -8.20 -8.91 13.76
CA PRO A 103 -7.48 -8.43 14.95
C PRO A 103 -6.22 -9.23 15.28
N GLU A 104 -6.20 -10.52 14.96
CA GLU A 104 -5.05 -11.44 15.12
C GLU A 104 -3.80 -10.94 14.39
N LEU A 105 -3.98 -10.28 13.24
CA LEU A 105 -2.88 -9.67 12.49
C LEU A 105 -2.19 -8.59 13.32
N LEU A 106 -2.95 -7.64 13.87
CA LEU A 106 -2.37 -6.54 14.67
C LEU A 106 -1.79 -7.07 16.00
N ALA A 107 -2.43 -8.06 16.63
CA ALA A 107 -1.89 -8.71 17.83
C ALA A 107 -0.53 -9.39 17.55
N SER A 108 -0.40 -10.07 16.40
CA SER A 108 0.85 -10.70 15.97
C SER A 108 1.96 -9.68 15.68
N VAL A 109 1.62 -8.59 14.98
CA VAL A 109 2.56 -7.49 14.69
C VAL A 109 3.03 -6.82 15.99
N LEU A 110 2.11 -6.57 16.92
CA LEU A 110 2.43 -5.99 18.21
C LEU A 110 3.32 -6.93 19.05
N ALA A 111 3.02 -8.23 19.05
CA ALA A 111 3.85 -9.24 19.72
C ALA A 111 5.29 -9.26 19.19
N CYS A 112 5.46 -9.27 17.86
CA CYS A 112 6.79 -9.15 17.24
C CYS A 112 7.49 -7.86 17.70
N SER A 113 6.78 -6.73 17.69
CA SER A 113 7.36 -5.46 18.15
C SER A 113 7.77 -5.48 19.61
N LYS A 114 7.05 -6.18 20.51
CA LYS A 114 7.39 -6.28 21.94
C LYS A 114 8.71 -7.01 22.21
N ILE A 115 9.08 -7.95 21.37
CA ILE A 115 10.32 -8.75 21.49
C ILE A 115 11.43 -8.31 20.54
N GLY A 116 11.17 -7.28 19.71
CA GLY A 116 12.12 -6.79 18.72
C GLY A 116 12.28 -7.70 17.51
N ALA A 117 11.35 -8.63 17.28
CA ALA A 117 11.25 -9.39 16.04
C ALA A 117 10.63 -8.53 14.91
N VAL A 118 10.86 -8.92 13.67
CA VAL A 118 10.46 -8.16 12.47
C VAL A 118 9.26 -8.82 11.82
N SER A 119 8.15 -8.09 11.69
CA SER A 119 6.95 -8.60 11.02
C SER A 119 7.10 -8.51 9.50
N ALA A 120 7.17 -9.64 8.81
CA ALA A 120 7.15 -9.70 7.35
C ALA A 120 5.69 -9.77 6.86
N MET A 121 5.18 -8.64 6.38
CA MET A 121 3.77 -8.44 6.04
C MET A 121 3.48 -8.96 4.63
N LEU A 122 3.12 -10.25 4.53
CA LEU A 122 2.88 -10.90 3.25
C LEU A 122 1.55 -10.47 2.63
N ASN A 123 1.55 -10.22 1.33
CA ASN A 123 0.32 -9.98 0.59
C ASN A 123 -0.44 -11.29 0.42
N THR A 124 -1.64 -11.40 1.00
CA THR A 124 -2.48 -12.60 0.99
C THR A 124 -3.00 -13.00 -0.40
N ALA A 125 -2.90 -12.10 -1.38
CA ALA A 125 -3.22 -12.40 -2.77
C ALA A 125 -2.08 -13.09 -3.54
N GLN A 126 -0.84 -13.11 -3.01
CA GLN A 126 0.29 -13.78 -3.66
C GLN A 126 0.12 -15.31 -3.64
N LYS A 127 0.65 -15.96 -4.68
CA LYS A 127 0.57 -17.41 -4.86
C LYS A 127 1.88 -17.96 -5.45
N GLY A 128 2.08 -19.27 -5.33
CA GLY A 128 3.15 -20.01 -6.00
C GLY A 128 4.55 -19.41 -5.76
N LYS A 129 5.35 -19.31 -6.81
CA LYS A 129 6.75 -18.81 -6.76
C LYS A 129 6.88 -17.40 -6.15
N VAL A 130 5.89 -16.53 -6.37
CA VAL A 130 5.94 -15.16 -5.84
C VAL A 130 5.78 -15.15 -4.33
N LEU A 131 4.87 -15.95 -3.77
CA LEU A 131 4.71 -16.11 -2.32
C LEU A 131 5.94 -16.77 -1.71
N ALA A 132 6.47 -17.86 -2.32
CA ALA A 132 7.69 -18.51 -1.85
C ALA A 132 8.88 -17.53 -1.81
N HIS A 133 9.05 -16.74 -2.88
CA HIS A 133 10.10 -15.72 -2.92
C HIS A 133 9.93 -14.67 -1.81
N SER A 134 8.71 -14.17 -1.61
CA SER A 134 8.44 -13.16 -0.56
C SER A 134 8.75 -13.69 0.84
N ILE A 135 8.51 -14.97 1.10
CA ILE A 135 8.89 -15.63 2.36
C ILE A 135 10.40 -15.77 2.47
N ASN A 136 11.04 -16.36 1.46
CA ASN A 136 12.46 -16.73 1.52
C ASN A 136 13.41 -15.53 1.57
N ILE A 137 13.05 -14.38 0.94
CA ILE A 137 13.91 -13.20 0.91
C ILE A 137 14.18 -12.59 2.29
N VAL A 138 13.32 -12.88 3.28
CA VAL A 138 13.46 -12.37 4.65
C VAL A 138 13.85 -13.47 5.64
N ASN A 139 14.00 -14.70 5.18
CA ASN A 139 14.41 -15.89 5.96
C ASN A 139 13.71 -15.96 7.33
N PRO A 140 12.39 -16.12 7.38
CA PRO A 140 11.65 -16.03 8.64
C PRO A 140 11.86 -17.25 9.52
N LYS A 141 11.83 -17.04 10.83
CA LYS A 141 11.93 -18.11 11.85
C LYS A 141 10.69 -18.99 11.91
N CYS A 142 9.54 -18.38 11.68
CA CYS A 142 8.25 -19.06 11.62
C CYS A 142 7.27 -18.27 10.74
N ILE A 143 6.14 -18.91 10.42
CA ILE A 143 5.00 -18.27 9.77
C ILE A 143 3.78 -18.30 10.70
N ILE A 144 3.06 -17.19 10.74
CA ILE A 144 1.72 -17.08 11.35
C ILE A 144 0.75 -16.87 10.19
N ALA A 145 -0.10 -17.87 9.92
CA ALA A 145 -1.08 -17.80 8.85
C ALA A 145 -2.51 -17.92 9.40
N GLY A 146 -3.44 -17.26 8.75
CA GLY A 146 -4.86 -17.43 9.01
C GLY A 146 -5.43 -18.65 8.28
N GLU A 147 -6.56 -19.13 8.79
CA GLU A 147 -7.34 -20.22 8.20
C GLU A 147 -7.64 -19.97 6.71
N GLU A 148 -7.90 -18.71 6.38
CA GLU A 148 -8.19 -18.25 5.02
C GLU A 148 -6.98 -18.32 4.07
N CYS A 149 -5.75 -18.34 4.60
CA CYS A 149 -4.51 -18.22 3.83
C CYS A 149 -3.65 -19.50 3.78
N HIS A 150 -3.78 -20.43 4.75
CA HIS A 150 -2.86 -21.56 4.91
C HIS A 150 -2.74 -22.44 3.66
N LYS A 151 -3.85 -22.68 2.94
CA LYS A 151 -3.86 -23.51 1.70
C LYS A 151 -2.93 -22.97 0.61
N GLY A 152 -2.77 -21.63 0.55
CA GLY A 152 -1.84 -20.99 -0.36
C GLY A 152 -0.38 -21.28 -0.02
N PHE A 153 -0.05 -21.26 1.27
CA PHE A 153 1.28 -21.63 1.76
C PHE A 153 1.55 -23.14 1.62
N ASP A 154 0.58 -24.01 1.94
CA ASP A 154 0.77 -25.46 1.86
C ASP A 154 1.22 -25.92 0.49
N LYS A 155 0.76 -25.27 -0.60
CA LYS A 155 1.19 -25.55 -1.98
C LYS A 155 2.67 -25.27 -2.26
N ILE A 156 3.32 -24.46 -1.41
CA ILE A 156 4.72 -24.03 -1.60
C ILE A 156 5.60 -24.35 -0.39
N ARG A 157 5.07 -25.08 0.59
CA ARG A 157 5.75 -25.40 1.86
C ARG A 157 7.15 -25.94 1.64
N ASP A 158 7.29 -26.90 0.71
CA ASP A 158 8.57 -27.54 0.38
C ASP A 158 9.58 -26.58 -0.30
N GLN A 159 9.13 -25.39 -0.71
CA GLN A 159 10.00 -24.35 -1.28
C GLN A 159 10.47 -23.33 -0.23
N CYS A 160 10.03 -23.48 1.02
CA CYS A 160 10.33 -22.56 2.12
C CYS A 160 11.05 -23.30 3.26
N GLU A 161 12.19 -22.78 3.70
CA GLU A 161 12.95 -23.34 4.84
C GLU A 161 12.36 -22.82 6.17
N LEU A 162 11.21 -23.39 6.55
CA LEU A 162 10.47 -23.02 7.77
C LEU A 162 10.16 -24.24 8.62
N ASN A 163 10.43 -24.15 9.92
CA ASN A 163 10.21 -25.26 10.86
C ASN A 163 8.95 -25.10 11.72
N ASN A 164 8.49 -23.87 11.95
CA ASN A 164 7.35 -23.56 12.81
C ASN A 164 6.23 -22.91 12.01
N HIS A 165 5.07 -23.54 12.00
CA HIS A 165 3.89 -23.08 11.26
C HIS A 165 2.74 -22.90 12.24
N PHE A 166 2.40 -21.64 12.54
CA PHE A 166 1.31 -21.28 13.41
C PHE A 166 0.07 -20.91 12.64
N TYR A 167 -1.06 -21.44 13.06
CA TYR A 167 -2.35 -21.33 12.42
C TYR A 167 -3.36 -20.62 13.33
N PHE A 168 -3.93 -19.53 12.87
CA PHE A 168 -5.05 -18.88 13.53
C PHE A 168 -6.36 -19.32 12.90
N ARG A 169 -7.26 -19.89 13.68
CA ARG A 169 -8.63 -20.18 13.27
C ARG A 169 -9.40 -18.88 12.99
N ASP A 170 -10.36 -18.94 12.08
CA ASP A 170 -11.26 -17.82 11.85
C ASP A 170 -12.33 -17.76 12.96
N ILE A 171 -12.90 -16.59 13.18
CA ILE A 171 -13.91 -16.41 14.22
C ILE A 171 -15.18 -17.20 13.93
N ASP A 172 -15.60 -17.29 12.67
CA ASP A 172 -16.81 -18.04 12.30
C ASP A 172 -16.60 -19.52 12.58
N THR A 173 -15.44 -20.08 12.19
CA THR A 173 -15.04 -21.44 12.55
C THR A 173 -14.98 -21.66 14.06
N LEU A 174 -14.46 -20.69 14.84
CA LEU A 174 -14.44 -20.78 16.30
C LEU A 174 -15.84 -20.78 16.92
N LEU A 175 -16.79 -20.07 16.34
CA LEU A 175 -18.20 -20.08 16.81
C LEU A 175 -18.87 -21.42 16.49
N GLU A 176 -18.60 -21.99 15.33
CA GLU A 176 -19.08 -23.33 14.97
C GLU A 176 -18.51 -24.40 15.89
N ILE A 177 -17.19 -24.36 16.16
CA ILE A 177 -16.50 -25.31 17.05
C ILE A 177 -17.10 -25.30 18.46
N LYS A 178 -17.42 -24.15 19.03
CA LYS A 178 -18.01 -24.07 20.38
C LYS A 178 -19.35 -24.83 20.50
N THR A 179 -19.99 -25.14 19.39
CA THR A 179 -21.23 -25.91 19.33
C THR A 179 -21.00 -27.40 19.02
N GLN A 180 -19.75 -27.82 18.75
CA GLN A 180 -19.37 -29.20 18.44
C GLN A 180 -18.70 -29.93 19.63
N PRO A 181 -18.75 -31.28 19.69
CA PRO A 181 -18.03 -32.05 20.67
C PRO A 181 -16.50 -31.90 20.58
N GLN A 182 -15.80 -31.88 21.70
CA GLN A 182 -14.34 -31.69 21.79
C GLN A 182 -13.52 -32.64 20.85
N SER A 183 -14.01 -33.85 20.60
CA SER A 183 -13.36 -34.83 19.72
C SER A 183 -13.32 -34.46 18.25
N GLU A 184 -14.16 -33.53 17.80
CA GLU A 184 -14.18 -33.06 16.41
C GLU A 184 -13.34 -31.81 16.20
N ILE A 185 -12.94 -31.12 17.29
CA ILE A 185 -12.16 -29.87 17.24
C ILE A 185 -10.73 -30.16 16.79
N ASP A 186 -10.10 -31.23 17.28
CA ASP A 186 -8.71 -31.58 16.96
C ASP A 186 -8.51 -31.98 15.48
N SER A 187 -9.58 -32.39 14.80
CA SER A 187 -9.52 -32.78 13.38
C SER A 187 -9.48 -31.60 12.39
N GLN A 188 -9.62 -30.36 12.88
CA GLN A 188 -9.74 -29.18 12.02
C GLN A 188 -8.43 -28.40 11.82
N VAL A 189 -7.39 -28.65 12.64
CA VAL A 189 -6.06 -28.04 12.43
C VAL A 189 -5.36 -28.75 11.29
N PRO A 190 -4.92 -28.05 10.22
CA PRO A 190 -4.28 -28.68 9.09
C PRO A 190 -2.99 -29.39 9.49
N ASN A 191 -2.66 -30.49 8.81
CA ASN A 191 -1.46 -31.25 9.10
C ASN A 191 -0.19 -30.42 8.96
N GLY A 192 0.68 -30.50 9.99
CA GLY A 192 1.91 -29.71 10.05
C GLY A 192 1.73 -28.26 10.46
N TRP A 193 0.57 -27.89 11.01
CA TRP A 193 0.31 -26.59 11.64
C TRP A 193 0.05 -26.78 13.13
N GLU A 194 0.36 -25.76 13.91
CA GLU A 194 0.03 -25.67 15.33
C GLU A 194 -1.01 -24.56 15.54
N ASP A 195 -2.09 -24.88 16.27
CA ASP A 195 -3.12 -23.88 16.57
C ASP A 195 -2.63 -22.86 17.60
N ILE A 196 -2.26 -21.68 17.10
CA ILE A 196 -1.79 -20.59 17.95
C ILE A 196 -2.89 -20.10 18.90
N THR A 197 -4.17 -20.23 18.51
CA THR A 197 -5.32 -19.80 19.33
C THR A 197 -5.36 -20.56 20.65
N ASP A 198 -5.08 -21.84 20.64
CA ASP A 198 -5.04 -22.70 21.83
C ASP A 198 -3.72 -22.54 22.59
N LEU A 199 -2.58 -22.52 21.87
CA LEU A 199 -1.25 -22.40 22.48
C LEU A 199 -1.08 -21.15 23.34
N ILE A 200 -1.63 -20.01 22.91
CA ILE A 200 -1.51 -18.75 23.65
C ILE A 200 -2.36 -18.71 24.94
N GLN A 201 -3.30 -19.62 25.14
CA GLN A 201 -4.13 -19.63 26.37
C GLN A 201 -3.31 -19.94 27.61
N THR A 202 -2.26 -20.73 27.46
CA THR A 202 -1.36 -21.11 28.58
C THR A 202 -0.21 -20.12 28.78
N GLN A 203 -0.02 -19.16 27.86
CA GLN A 203 1.06 -18.19 27.93
C GLN A 203 0.76 -17.03 28.88
N ALA A 204 1.82 -16.46 29.48
CA ALA A 204 1.72 -15.31 30.36
C ALA A 204 1.15 -14.09 29.61
N SER A 205 0.20 -13.39 30.23
CA SER A 205 -0.37 -12.15 29.69
C SER A 205 0.37 -10.87 30.12
N SER A 206 1.39 -11.03 31.00
CA SER A 206 2.27 -9.93 31.43
C SER A 206 3.22 -9.51 30.30
N ASN A 207 3.60 -8.23 30.27
CA ASN A 207 4.58 -7.69 29.32
C ASN A 207 5.91 -8.47 29.44
N PRO A 208 6.51 -8.98 28.35
CA PRO A 208 7.80 -9.67 28.37
C PRO A 208 8.98 -8.77 28.77
N GLY A 209 8.78 -7.45 28.88
CA GLY A 209 9.78 -6.49 29.37
C GLY A 209 10.92 -6.19 28.39
N LEU A 210 10.80 -6.59 27.12
CA LEU A 210 11.86 -6.43 26.12
C LEU A 210 11.69 -5.17 25.25
N SER A 211 10.51 -4.55 25.21
CA SER A 211 10.21 -3.34 24.43
C SER A 211 11.17 -2.19 24.74
N GLY A 212 11.65 -2.09 25.98
CA GLY A 212 12.67 -1.13 26.41
C GLY A 212 14.06 -1.30 25.78
N SER A 213 14.35 -2.43 25.12
CA SER A 213 15.63 -2.69 24.45
C SER A 213 15.65 -2.31 22.97
N ILE A 214 14.51 -1.89 22.42
CA ILE A 214 14.31 -1.61 21.00
C ILE A 214 14.79 -0.20 20.68
N LYS A 215 15.53 -0.06 19.59
CA LYS A 215 16.12 1.21 19.13
C LYS A 215 15.47 1.70 17.83
N PRO A 216 15.59 3.00 17.52
CA PRO A 216 15.02 3.58 16.30
C PRO A 216 15.45 2.90 15.00
N GLU A 217 16.70 2.45 14.93
CA GLU A 217 17.29 1.78 13.78
C GLU A 217 16.85 0.32 13.61
N ASP A 218 16.33 -0.32 14.67
CA ASP A 218 15.89 -1.72 14.62
C ASP A 218 14.73 -1.86 13.61
N PRO A 219 14.74 -2.92 12.77
CA PRO A 219 13.64 -3.21 11.87
C PRO A 219 12.35 -3.51 12.63
N CYS A 220 11.22 -2.97 12.15
CA CYS A 220 9.88 -3.20 12.69
C CYS A 220 9.05 -4.08 11.75
N PHE A 221 9.04 -3.70 10.47
CA PHE A 221 8.30 -4.42 9.43
C PHE A 221 9.15 -4.62 8.18
N TYR A 222 8.86 -5.69 7.45
CA TYR A 222 9.12 -5.80 6.03
C TYR A 222 7.81 -5.56 5.27
N ILE A 223 7.78 -4.52 4.44
CA ILE A 223 6.66 -4.21 3.54
C ILE A 223 7.10 -4.52 2.12
N TYR A 224 6.32 -5.32 1.41
CA TYR A 224 6.69 -5.76 0.06
C TYR A 224 6.22 -4.76 -0.99
N THR A 225 7.11 -4.47 -1.93
CA THR A 225 6.83 -3.60 -3.08
C THR A 225 7.17 -4.34 -4.37
N SER A 226 6.46 -4.01 -5.46
CA SER A 226 6.76 -4.55 -6.78
C SER A 226 8.18 -4.18 -7.20
N GLY A 227 9.00 -5.18 -7.46
CA GLY A 227 10.37 -4.99 -7.92
C GLY A 227 10.46 -4.68 -9.41
N THR A 228 11.41 -3.87 -9.84
CA THR A 228 11.74 -3.66 -11.27
C THR A 228 12.29 -4.91 -11.98
N THR A 229 12.56 -5.98 -11.22
CA THR A 229 13.11 -7.25 -11.70
C THR A 229 12.09 -8.39 -11.72
N GLY A 230 10.80 -8.10 -11.56
CA GLY A 230 9.72 -9.07 -11.62
C GLY A 230 9.29 -9.67 -10.30
N LEU A 231 10.15 -9.78 -9.27
CA LEU A 231 9.79 -10.33 -7.97
C LEU A 231 9.71 -9.25 -6.89
N PRO A 232 8.84 -9.41 -5.87
CA PRO A 232 8.70 -8.45 -4.77
C PRO A 232 10.01 -8.22 -4.02
N LYS A 233 10.20 -6.98 -3.56
CA LYS A 233 11.31 -6.58 -2.68
C LYS A 233 10.77 -6.30 -1.29
N ALA A 234 11.45 -6.77 -0.26
CA ALA A 234 11.17 -6.42 1.11
C ALA A 234 11.82 -5.07 1.46
N VAL A 235 11.01 -4.07 1.75
CA VAL A 235 11.48 -2.77 2.22
C VAL A 235 11.52 -2.77 3.74
N ILE A 236 12.67 -2.43 4.30
CA ILE A 236 12.85 -2.33 5.75
C ILE A 236 12.16 -1.06 6.26
N PHE A 237 11.24 -1.25 7.19
CA PHE A 237 10.56 -0.19 7.90
C PHE A 237 10.96 -0.24 9.36
N ASN A 238 11.86 0.64 9.80
CA ASN A 238 12.36 0.61 11.18
C ASN A 238 11.42 1.32 12.18
N HIS A 239 11.63 1.05 13.47
CA HIS A 239 10.84 1.62 14.55
C HIS A 239 10.88 3.16 14.56
N GLY A 240 12.03 3.76 14.31
CA GLY A 240 12.18 5.22 14.24
C GLY A 240 11.37 5.85 13.10
N ARG A 241 11.23 5.15 11.97
CA ARG A 241 10.35 5.59 10.88
C ARG A 241 8.88 5.53 11.28
N PHE A 242 8.47 4.47 11.97
CA PHE A 242 7.11 4.35 12.48
C PHE A 242 6.79 5.45 13.49
N MET A 243 7.73 5.78 14.37
CA MET A 243 7.60 6.91 15.31
C MET A 243 7.39 8.26 14.60
N LYS A 244 8.10 8.49 13.49
CA LYS A 244 7.89 9.70 12.67
C LYS A 244 6.50 9.73 12.04
N LEU A 245 5.91 8.58 11.71
CA LEU A 245 4.54 8.52 11.20
C LEU A 245 3.52 8.78 12.32
N ILE A 246 3.72 8.23 13.52
CA ILE A 246 2.91 8.57 14.71
C ILE A 246 2.96 10.08 14.95
N ALA A 247 4.15 10.67 14.93
CA ALA A 247 4.32 12.10 15.10
C ALA A 247 3.58 12.91 14.02
N ASN A 248 3.79 12.54 12.73
CA ASN A 248 3.20 13.28 11.62
C ASN A 248 1.69 13.04 11.48
N PHE A 249 1.26 11.79 11.41
CA PHE A 249 -0.15 11.48 11.18
C PHE A 249 -0.98 11.51 12.46
N GLY A 250 -0.50 10.90 13.54
CA GLY A 250 -1.23 10.83 14.79
C GLY A 250 -1.34 12.17 15.52
N LEU A 251 -0.21 12.88 15.68
CA LEU A 251 -0.17 14.12 16.49
C LEU A 251 -0.35 15.41 15.68
N VAL A 252 0.13 15.44 14.42
CA VAL A 252 0.13 16.68 13.62
C VAL A 252 -1.03 16.74 12.63
N ALA A 253 -1.25 15.68 11.85
CA ALA A 253 -2.13 15.74 10.70
C ALA A 253 -3.57 15.33 11.01
N VAL A 254 -3.81 14.08 11.40
CA VAL A 254 -5.15 13.51 11.58
C VAL A 254 -5.73 13.84 12.95
N ARG A 255 -4.93 13.66 14.02
CA ARG A 255 -5.26 14.03 15.41
C ARG A 255 -6.55 13.41 15.91
N LEU A 256 -6.66 12.11 15.78
CA LEU A 256 -7.77 11.37 16.39
C LEU A 256 -7.71 11.45 17.91
N GLN A 257 -8.86 11.48 18.57
CA GLN A 257 -9.01 11.44 20.01
C GLN A 257 -9.46 10.03 20.46
N SER A 258 -9.48 9.78 21.75
CA SER A 258 -9.83 8.48 22.33
C SER A 258 -11.27 7.99 22.03
N ASP A 259 -12.17 8.91 21.66
CA ASP A 259 -13.54 8.63 21.25
C ASP A 259 -13.70 8.50 19.73
N ASP A 260 -12.66 8.81 18.95
CA ASP A 260 -12.66 8.65 17.51
C ASP A 260 -12.54 7.19 17.08
N ARG A 261 -13.12 6.89 15.91
CA ARG A 261 -13.09 5.58 15.29
C ARG A 261 -12.68 5.71 13.82
N LEU A 262 -11.54 5.11 13.48
CA LEU A 262 -10.98 5.11 12.13
C LEU A 262 -11.36 3.82 11.40
N TYR A 263 -12.24 3.90 10.42
CA TYR A 263 -12.59 2.78 9.56
C TYR A 263 -11.49 2.51 8.54
N VAL A 264 -10.96 1.29 8.51
CA VAL A 264 -9.84 0.88 7.64
C VAL A 264 -10.27 -0.29 6.77
N PRO A 265 -10.71 -0.02 5.52
CA PRO A 265 -11.06 -1.05 4.54
C PRO A 265 -9.85 -1.55 3.73
N LEU A 266 -8.66 -0.99 4.00
CA LEU A 266 -7.44 -1.25 3.25
C LEU A 266 -6.68 -2.44 3.84
N PRO A 267 -5.95 -3.23 3.02
CA PRO A 267 -5.15 -4.34 3.52
C PRO A 267 -4.01 -3.88 4.43
N PHE A 268 -3.87 -4.52 5.59
CA PHE A 268 -2.82 -4.17 6.56
C PHE A 268 -1.41 -4.67 6.17
N TYR A 269 -1.26 -5.47 5.13
CA TYR A 269 0.05 -5.74 4.55
C TYR A 269 0.61 -4.55 3.73
N HIS A 270 -0.18 -3.49 3.53
CA HIS A 270 0.27 -2.24 2.91
C HIS A 270 0.53 -1.13 3.91
N ALA A 271 1.50 -0.27 3.57
CA ALA A 271 1.93 0.84 4.41
C ALA A 271 0.80 1.82 4.78
N THR A 272 -0.18 2.06 3.92
CA THR A 272 -1.28 3.00 4.20
C THR A 272 -2.12 2.55 5.39
N ALA A 273 -2.53 1.27 5.45
CA ALA A 273 -3.29 0.75 6.59
C ALA A 273 -2.38 0.57 7.82
N LEU A 274 -1.28 -0.21 7.67
CA LEU A 274 -0.41 -0.58 8.77
C LEU A 274 0.32 0.62 9.38
N ALA A 275 0.92 1.46 8.54
CA ALA A 275 1.85 2.46 9.01
C ALA A 275 1.25 3.88 9.08
N VAL A 276 0.18 4.20 8.31
CA VAL A 276 -0.46 5.52 8.37
C VAL A 276 -1.74 5.48 9.21
N CYS A 277 -2.67 4.58 8.89
CA CYS A 277 -3.94 4.51 9.63
C CYS A 277 -3.71 4.11 11.09
N TRP A 278 -2.94 3.06 11.33
CA TRP A 278 -2.68 2.62 12.71
C TRP A 278 -1.87 3.64 13.51
N ALA A 279 -0.83 4.25 12.91
CA ALA A 279 -0.09 5.34 13.53
C ALA A 279 -0.95 6.58 13.84
N SER A 280 -2.05 6.78 13.11
CA SER A 280 -3.00 7.87 13.39
C SER A 280 -3.86 7.61 14.62
N ALA A 281 -4.14 6.34 14.95
CA ALA A 281 -5.02 5.96 16.05
C ALA A 281 -4.29 5.83 17.39
N ILE A 282 -3.08 5.23 17.39
CA ILE A 282 -2.34 4.87 18.61
C ILE A 282 -2.13 6.04 19.58
N PRO A 283 -1.60 7.22 19.20
CA PRO A 283 -1.06 8.17 20.18
C PRO A 283 -2.07 8.79 21.13
N ASN A 284 -3.35 8.67 20.85
CA ASN A 284 -4.43 9.17 21.72
C ASN A 284 -5.46 8.08 22.06
N GLY A 285 -5.16 6.81 21.80
CA GLY A 285 -6.03 5.69 22.14
C GLY A 285 -7.34 5.64 21.34
N ALA A 286 -7.33 6.04 20.06
CA ALA A 286 -8.48 5.95 19.16
C ALA A 286 -8.67 4.52 18.63
N ALA A 287 -9.91 4.17 18.25
CA ALA A 287 -10.23 2.85 17.72
C ALA A 287 -9.91 2.69 16.23
N ILE A 288 -9.44 1.51 15.84
CA ILE A 288 -9.46 1.03 14.46
C ILE A 288 -10.72 0.19 14.25
N ILE A 289 -11.56 0.55 13.30
CA ILE A 289 -12.60 -0.33 12.77
C ILE A 289 -12.00 -1.04 11.56
N MET A 290 -11.71 -2.32 11.72
CA MET A 290 -11.04 -3.12 10.70
C MET A 290 -12.07 -3.87 9.87
N ALA A 291 -12.22 -3.49 8.60
CA ALA A 291 -13.00 -4.26 7.65
C ALA A 291 -12.16 -5.42 7.08
N ARG A 292 -12.74 -6.62 7.00
CA ARG A 292 -12.07 -7.79 6.42
C ARG A 292 -11.64 -7.53 4.98
N LYS A 293 -12.56 -6.96 4.18
CA LYS A 293 -12.36 -6.56 2.79
C LYS A 293 -13.14 -5.29 2.48
N PHE A 294 -12.66 -4.54 1.52
CA PHE A 294 -13.40 -3.39 1.01
C PHE A 294 -14.68 -3.83 0.28
N SER A 295 -15.78 -3.18 0.60
CA SER A 295 -17.08 -3.33 -0.10
C SER A 295 -17.66 -1.95 -0.37
N ALA A 296 -17.76 -1.55 -1.64
CA ALA A 296 -18.31 -0.24 -2.00
C ALA A 296 -19.80 -0.11 -1.63
N SER A 297 -20.58 -1.20 -1.75
CA SER A 297 -22.01 -1.22 -1.44
C SER A 297 -22.31 -1.10 0.05
N ASN A 298 -21.46 -1.69 0.90
CA ASN A 298 -21.68 -1.73 2.36
C ASN A 298 -20.93 -0.63 3.11
N PHE A 299 -20.05 0.11 2.41
CA PHE A 299 -19.12 1.06 3.04
C PHE A 299 -19.79 2.07 3.97
N TRP A 300 -20.80 2.77 3.46
CA TRP A 300 -21.49 3.81 4.23
C TRP A 300 -22.39 3.23 5.32
N ASP A 301 -22.89 2.02 5.14
CA ASP A 301 -23.66 1.30 6.17
C ASP A 301 -22.73 0.88 7.32
N ASP A 302 -21.53 0.43 7.03
CA ASP A 302 -20.49 0.16 8.04
C ASP A 302 -20.06 1.44 8.77
N ILE A 303 -19.80 2.54 8.04
CA ILE A 303 -19.47 3.86 8.62
C ILE A 303 -20.53 4.28 9.64
N ARG A 304 -21.80 4.15 9.31
CA ARG A 304 -22.93 4.48 10.20
C ARG A 304 -23.04 3.49 11.36
N LYS A 305 -23.04 2.19 11.06
CA LYS A 305 -23.17 1.10 12.03
C LYS A 305 -22.13 1.20 13.15
N PHE A 306 -20.89 1.43 12.80
CA PHE A 306 -19.79 1.52 13.76
C PHE A 306 -19.53 2.96 14.25
N SER A 307 -20.35 3.94 13.80
CA SER A 307 -20.19 5.37 14.13
C SER A 307 -18.76 5.85 13.84
N ALA A 308 -18.21 5.51 12.68
CA ALA A 308 -16.88 5.95 12.28
C ALA A 308 -16.81 7.47 12.15
N THR A 309 -15.76 8.07 12.69
CA THR A 309 -15.48 9.51 12.64
C THR A 309 -14.38 9.85 11.62
N SER A 310 -13.72 8.81 11.13
CA SER A 310 -12.67 8.89 10.12
C SER A 310 -12.61 7.62 9.29
N PHE A 311 -12.03 7.67 8.10
CA PHE A 311 -11.66 6.45 7.37
C PHE A 311 -10.35 6.59 6.59
N GLY A 312 -9.71 5.43 6.40
CA GLY A 312 -8.53 5.29 5.55
C GLY A 312 -8.92 5.02 4.10
N TYR A 313 -8.23 5.63 3.13
CA TYR A 313 -8.54 5.46 1.72
C TYR A 313 -7.29 5.37 0.83
N VAL A 314 -7.50 4.83 -0.36
CA VAL A 314 -6.69 5.08 -1.56
C VAL A 314 -7.61 5.62 -2.65
N GLY A 315 -7.08 6.29 -3.65
CA GLY A 315 -7.88 6.98 -4.67
C GLY A 315 -8.96 6.12 -5.32
N GLU A 316 -8.69 4.80 -5.50
CA GLU A 316 -9.67 3.85 -6.04
C GLU A 316 -10.89 3.63 -5.12
N VAL A 317 -10.69 3.60 -3.81
CA VAL A 317 -11.81 3.53 -2.85
C VAL A 317 -12.77 4.70 -3.08
N CYS A 318 -12.22 5.92 -3.19
CA CYS A 318 -13.05 7.11 -3.44
C CYS A 318 -13.80 7.03 -4.78
N ARG A 319 -13.16 6.49 -5.83
CA ARG A 319 -13.81 6.29 -7.13
C ARG A 319 -14.94 5.27 -7.03
N TYR A 320 -14.70 4.09 -6.45
CA TYR A 320 -15.73 3.06 -6.29
C TYR A 320 -16.92 3.53 -5.48
N LEU A 321 -16.72 4.40 -4.48
CA LEU A 321 -17.78 4.98 -3.71
C LEU A 321 -18.62 5.98 -4.55
N LEU A 322 -17.96 6.78 -5.40
CA LEU A 322 -18.66 7.67 -6.34
C LEU A 322 -19.45 6.92 -7.41
N ASP A 323 -18.97 5.75 -7.84
CA ASP A 323 -19.64 4.90 -8.84
C ASP A 323 -20.91 4.22 -8.28
N GLN A 324 -21.14 4.25 -6.95
CA GLN A 324 -22.38 3.76 -6.38
C GLN A 324 -23.54 4.73 -6.68
N PRO A 325 -24.78 4.22 -6.85
CA PRO A 325 -25.96 5.07 -6.98
C PRO A 325 -26.04 6.09 -5.84
N GLU A 326 -26.42 7.32 -6.15
CA GLU A 326 -26.63 8.36 -5.13
C GLU A 326 -27.81 8.01 -4.22
N LYS A 327 -27.64 8.27 -2.92
CA LYS A 327 -28.65 8.06 -1.89
C LYS A 327 -28.84 9.35 -1.10
N GLU A 328 -30.06 9.62 -0.66
CA GLU A 328 -30.37 10.81 0.15
C GLU A 328 -29.53 10.90 1.43
N ASN A 329 -29.11 9.75 1.97
CA ASN A 329 -28.31 9.66 3.19
C ASN A 329 -26.79 9.53 2.95
N ASP A 330 -26.28 9.82 1.76
CA ASP A 330 -24.84 9.73 1.44
C ASP A 330 -23.98 10.59 2.37
N GLY A 331 -24.48 11.75 2.79
CA GLY A 331 -23.81 12.66 3.72
C GLY A 331 -24.20 12.46 5.19
N ASP A 332 -25.06 11.49 5.53
CA ASP A 332 -25.53 11.26 6.90
C ASP A 332 -24.59 10.32 7.65
N HIS A 333 -23.54 10.89 8.22
CA HIS A 333 -22.52 10.19 9.01
C HIS A 333 -21.71 11.17 9.87
N LYS A 334 -20.84 10.61 10.75
CA LYS A 334 -20.01 11.39 11.68
C LYS A 334 -18.57 11.61 11.19
N VAL A 335 -18.25 11.30 9.94
CA VAL A 335 -16.90 11.44 9.40
C VAL A 335 -16.49 12.91 9.37
N ARG A 336 -15.42 13.25 10.10
CA ARG A 336 -14.88 14.61 10.18
C ARG A 336 -13.55 14.79 9.43
N ILE A 337 -12.84 13.70 9.14
CA ILE A 337 -11.56 13.69 8.44
C ILE A 337 -11.33 12.33 7.79
N ILE A 338 -10.72 12.33 6.63
CA ILE A 338 -10.26 11.09 5.98
C ILE A 338 -8.76 11.16 5.75
N VAL A 339 -8.08 10.01 5.77
CA VAL A 339 -6.62 9.93 5.60
C VAL A 339 -6.25 8.91 4.55
N GLY A 340 -5.45 9.32 3.59
CA GLY A 340 -5.03 8.42 2.51
C GLY A 340 -4.27 9.13 1.41
N ASN A 341 -4.19 8.46 0.28
CA ASN A 341 -3.44 8.96 -0.87
C ASN A 341 -4.11 8.57 -2.19
N GLY A 342 -3.93 9.40 -3.20
CA GLY A 342 -4.28 9.10 -4.59
C GLY A 342 -5.67 9.54 -5.02
N ILE A 343 -6.38 10.42 -4.29
CA ILE A 343 -7.60 11.04 -4.83
C ILE A 343 -7.21 11.89 -6.05
N ARG A 344 -7.82 11.59 -7.19
CA ARG A 344 -7.60 12.37 -8.40
C ARG A 344 -8.25 13.75 -8.28
N PRO A 345 -7.58 14.81 -8.79
CA PRO A 345 -8.16 16.16 -8.82
C PRO A 345 -9.55 16.22 -9.44
N ALA A 346 -9.79 15.44 -10.49
CA ALA A 346 -11.06 15.41 -11.22
C ALA A 346 -12.28 15.02 -10.35
N ILE A 347 -12.08 14.13 -9.38
CA ILE A 347 -13.17 13.64 -8.51
C ILE A 347 -13.18 14.29 -7.13
N TRP A 348 -12.15 15.07 -6.77
CA TRP A 348 -11.93 15.59 -5.42
C TRP A 348 -13.12 16.37 -4.86
N LYS A 349 -13.58 17.37 -5.59
CA LYS A 349 -14.68 18.24 -5.15
C LYS A 349 -16.00 17.49 -5.11
N THR A 350 -16.29 16.70 -6.14
CA THR A 350 -17.52 15.88 -6.21
C THR A 350 -17.59 14.93 -5.04
N PHE A 351 -16.49 14.25 -4.72
CA PHE A 351 -16.40 13.35 -3.57
C PHE A 351 -16.68 14.06 -2.25
N LYS A 352 -16.02 15.19 -2.01
CA LYS A 352 -16.23 15.99 -0.78
C LYS A 352 -17.68 16.48 -0.65
N GLN A 353 -18.28 16.92 -1.74
CA GLN A 353 -19.63 17.47 -1.76
C GLN A 353 -20.69 16.38 -1.55
N ARG A 354 -20.62 15.30 -2.35
CA ARG A 354 -21.60 14.21 -2.25
C ARG A 354 -21.62 13.59 -0.86
N PHE A 355 -20.45 13.28 -0.32
CA PHE A 355 -20.32 12.60 0.97
C PHE A 355 -20.09 13.56 2.15
N ASN A 356 -20.28 14.85 1.99
CA ASN A 356 -20.12 15.86 3.06
C ASN A 356 -18.81 15.70 3.86
N ILE A 357 -17.66 15.50 3.17
CA ILE A 357 -16.36 15.30 3.82
C ILE A 357 -15.68 16.64 4.08
N PRO A 358 -15.55 17.07 5.36
CA PRO A 358 -14.99 18.40 5.65
C PRO A 358 -13.47 18.46 5.47
N LYS A 359 -12.73 17.38 5.78
CA LYS A 359 -11.26 17.38 5.72
C LYS A 359 -10.73 16.15 5.00
N VAL A 360 -9.82 16.37 4.04
CA VAL A 360 -9.09 15.34 3.32
C VAL A 360 -7.61 15.45 3.65
N MET A 361 -7.12 14.51 4.45
CA MET A 361 -5.71 14.40 4.78
C MET A 361 -5.00 13.54 3.73
N GLU A 362 -4.84 14.13 2.55
CA GLU A 362 -4.05 13.53 1.48
C GLU A 362 -2.57 13.56 1.84
N PHE A 363 -1.85 12.50 1.48
CA PHE A 363 -0.40 12.47 1.62
C PHE A 363 0.26 11.87 0.38
N TYR A 364 1.55 12.13 0.25
CA TYR A 364 2.43 11.48 -0.71
C TYR A 364 3.70 11.02 0.00
N ALA A 365 4.06 9.78 -0.17
CA ALA A 365 5.34 9.21 0.23
C ALA A 365 5.64 7.97 -0.59
N SER A 366 6.91 7.60 -0.74
CA SER A 366 7.33 6.28 -1.22
C SER A 366 7.97 5.47 -0.10
N SER A 367 7.86 4.15 -0.18
CA SER A 367 8.37 3.25 0.86
C SER A 367 9.88 3.38 1.05
N GLU A 368 10.62 3.60 -0.03
CA GLU A 368 12.07 3.78 -0.07
C GLU A 368 12.53 5.24 0.01
N GLY A 369 11.63 6.19 -0.26
CA GLY A 369 11.98 7.59 -0.46
C GLY A 369 12.31 8.36 0.81
N ASN A 370 12.96 9.50 0.61
CA ASN A 370 13.35 10.44 1.65
C ASN A 370 12.52 11.73 1.64
N ILE A 371 11.42 11.74 0.88
CA ILE A 371 10.51 12.88 0.75
C ILE A 371 9.07 12.46 1.05
N ALA A 372 8.34 13.29 1.76
CA ALA A 372 6.91 13.12 2.01
C ALA A 372 6.20 14.46 1.99
N PHE A 373 4.94 14.45 1.57
CA PHE A 373 4.02 15.58 1.62
C PHE A 373 2.80 15.20 2.43
N THR A 374 2.20 16.17 3.10
CA THR A 374 0.97 15.98 3.89
C THR A 374 0.08 17.22 3.77
N ASN A 375 -1.20 17.04 3.48
CA ASN A 375 -2.15 18.13 3.27
C ASN A 375 -2.63 18.74 4.59
N LEU A 376 -1.71 19.31 5.37
CA LEU A 376 -1.97 19.89 6.69
C LEU A 376 -2.93 21.10 6.65
N PHE A 377 -2.95 21.82 5.54
CA PHE A 377 -3.75 23.03 5.36
C PHE A 377 -5.14 22.73 4.78
N ASN A 378 -5.47 21.48 4.50
CA ASN A 378 -6.73 21.05 3.89
C ASN A 378 -7.08 21.83 2.61
N PHE A 379 -6.09 22.07 1.76
CA PHE A 379 -6.34 22.57 0.41
C PHE A 379 -6.85 21.43 -0.48
N ASP A 380 -7.69 21.75 -1.43
CA ASP A 380 -8.20 20.77 -2.38
C ASP A 380 -7.15 20.45 -3.46
N GLU A 381 -7.22 19.23 -3.99
CA GLU A 381 -6.45 18.76 -5.15
C GLU A 381 -4.91 18.78 -4.95
N THR A 382 -4.43 18.63 -3.72
CA THR A 382 -2.99 18.65 -3.41
C THR A 382 -2.58 17.48 -2.51
N VAL A 383 -1.37 16.99 -2.72
CA VAL A 383 -0.72 16.08 -1.76
C VAL A 383 -0.19 16.81 -0.51
N GLY A 384 -0.31 18.14 -0.51
CA GLY A 384 0.05 19.02 0.61
C GLY A 384 1.45 19.57 0.56
N VAL A 385 1.99 19.87 1.72
CA VAL A 385 3.28 20.53 1.96
C VAL A 385 4.33 19.54 2.44
N SER A 386 5.58 19.75 2.05
CA SER A 386 6.72 19.03 2.62
C SER A 386 7.65 19.98 3.37
N PRO A 387 8.00 19.69 4.64
CA PRO A 387 9.07 20.39 5.35
C PRO A 387 10.46 19.95 4.90
N LEU A 388 10.58 18.77 4.27
CA LEU A 388 11.84 18.19 3.82
C LEU A 388 12.37 18.90 2.59
N PRO A 389 13.69 18.93 2.36
CA PRO A 389 14.27 19.58 1.20
C PRO A 389 13.94 18.80 -0.08
N PHE A 390 13.27 19.48 -1.03
CA PHE A 390 12.91 18.93 -2.33
C PHE A 390 13.01 19.96 -3.44
N ALA A 391 13.01 19.50 -4.66
CA ALA A 391 12.81 20.33 -5.85
C ALA A 391 11.90 19.60 -6.85
N ILE A 392 11.16 20.38 -7.63
CA ILE A 392 10.50 19.91 -8.84
C ILE A 392 11.28 20.50 -10.00
N VAL A 393 11.84 19.66 -10.87
CA VAL A 393 12.72 20.07 -11.96
C VAL A 393 12.06 19.83 -13.30
N LYS A 394 12.39 20.68 -14.29
CA LYS A 394 11.90 20.50 -15.65
C LYS A 394 12.31 19.13 -16.18
N TYR A 395 11.36 18.45 -16.77
CA TYR A 395 11.52 17.09 -17.29
C TYR A 395 11.02 17.00 -18.72
N ASP A 396 11.86 16.53 -19.57
CA ASP A 396 11.53 16.26 -20.96
C ASP A 396 10.95 14.85 -21.07
N ARG A 397 9.69 14.75 -21.50
CA ARG A 397 8.97 13.48 -21.61
C ARG A 397 9.39 12.65 -22.82
N GLU A 398 9.96 13.27 -23.85
CA GLU A 398 10.42 12.58 -25.06
C GLU A 398 11.75 11.86 -24.80
N THR A 399 12.69 12.56 -24.16
CA THR A 399 14.00 12.00 -23.81
C THR A 399 14.00 11.25 -22.48
N GLU A 400 12.92 11.34 -21.70
CA GLU A 400 12.80 10.81 -20.34
C GLU A 400 13.93 11.29 -19.40
N GLN A 401 14.37 12.54 -19.56
CA GLN A 401 15.48 13.12 -18.79
C GLN A 401 15.13 14.49 -18.21
N PRO A 402 15.74 14.87 -17.07
CA PRO A 402 15.70 16.23 -16.56
C PRO A 402 16.35 17.22 -17.54
N VAL A 403 15.73 18.38 -17.71
CA VAL A 403 16.26 19.47 -18.56
C VAL A 403 17.40 20.20 -17.83
N LEU A 404 18.53 20.34 -18.49
CA LEU A 404 19.72 21.01 -17.97
C LEU A 404 19.89 22.42 -18.55
N ASN A 405 20.45 23.32 -17.76
CA ASN A 405 20.90 24.62 -18.22
C ASN A 405 22.29 24.55 -18.88
N ASN A 406 22.78 25.70 -19.39
CA ASN A 406 24.10 25.80 -20.05
C ASN A 406 25.30 25.45 -19.14
N LYS A 407 25.10 25.30 -17.82
CA LYS A 407 26.12 24.88 -16.84
C LYS A 407 25.98 23.40 -16.44
N GLY A 408 25.16 22.63 -17.15
CA GLY A 408 24.87 21.23 -16.84
C GLY A 408 24.09 21.01 -15.54
N ARG A 409 23.31 22.01 -15.07
CA ARG A 409 22.49 21.93 -13.85
C ARG A 409 21.02 21.82 -14.20
N MET A 410 20.28 21.05 -13.39
CA MET A 410 18.83 20.93 -13.57
C MET A 410 18.11 22.25 -13.33
N ILE A 411 17.02 22.46 -14.03
CA ILE A 411 16.21 23.69 -14.00
C ILE A 411 14.98 23.42 -13.15
N LYS A 412 14.78 24.22 -12.07
CA LYS A 412 13.54 24.13 -11.26
C LYS A 412 12.36 24.67 -12.06
N VAL A 413 11.21 24.06 -11.87
CA VAL A 413 9.95 24.54 -12.42
C VAL A 413 9.45 25.78 -11.65
N LYS A 414 8.69 26.65 -12.34
CA LYS A 414 7.97 27.77 -11.72
C LYS A 414 6.65 27.30 -11.09
N LYS A 415 6.02 28.13 -10.28
CA LYS A 415 4.64 27.92 -9.81
C LYS A 415 3.70 27.75 -11.00
N GLY A 416 2.89 26.70 -10.98
CA GLY A 416 1.99 26.34 -12.08
C GLY A 416 2.62 25.46 -13.17
N GLU A 417 3.90 25.15 -13.07
CA GLU A 417 4.57 24.20 -13.99
C GLU A 417 4.72 22.82 -13.33
N SER A 418 4.67 21.77 -14.12
CA SER A 418 4.93 20.39 -13.71
C SER A 418 6.35 19.95 -14.08
N GLY A 419 6.88 18.99 -13.31
CA GLY A 419 8.20 18.42 -13.53
C GLY A 419 8.49 17.24 -12.61
N LEU A 420 9.68 16.68 -12.72
CA LEU A 420 10.14 15.56 -11.93
C LEU A 420 10.42 16.00 -10.48
N LEU A 421 9.82 15.29 -9.52
CA LEU A 421 10.10 15.49 -8.10
C LEU A 421 11.41 14.80 -7.72
N ILE A 422 12.28 15.54 -7.03
CA ILE A 422 13.52 15.02 -6.47
C ILE A 422 13.67 15.44 -5.01
N GLY A 423 14.15 14.53 -4.14
CA GLY A 423 14.39 14.77 -2.72
C GLY A 423 15.89 14.93 -2.41
N GLU A 424 16.31 16.00 -1.74
CA GLU A 424 17.71 16.20 -1.37
C GLU A 424 18.14 15.16 -0.32
N ILE A 425 19.27 14.50 -0.56
CA ILE A 425 19.86 13.53 0.37
C ILE A 425 20.76 14.27 1.34
N THR A 426 20.33 14.36 2.60
CA THR A 426 21.06 15.04 3.67
C THR A 426 21.06 14.17 4.93
N PRO A 427 21.90 14.46 5.95
CA PRO A 427 21.85 13.75 7.23
C PRO A 427 20.46 13.81 7.91
N LYS A 428 19.69 14.88 7.69
CA LYS A 428 18.32 15.03 8.23
C LYS A 428 17.25 14.34 7.37
N SER A 429 17.55 14.07 6.10
CA SER A 429 16.68 13.39 5.14
C SER A 429 17.51 12.33 4.39
N PRO A 430 17.95 11.26 5.07
CA PRO A 430 18.79 10.23 4.48
C PRO A 430 17.97 9.39 3.49
N PHE A 431 18.63 8.89 2.45
CA PHE A 431 18.12 7.89 1.55
C PHE A 431 18.90 6.59 1.79
N HIS A 432 18.21 5.57 2.30
CA HIS A 432 18.85 4.30 2.66
C HIS A 432 19.04 3.36 1.46
N GLY A 433 18.36 3.67 0.35
CA GLY A 433 18.49 2.90 -0.89
C GLY A 433 17.77 1.56 -0.87
N TYR A 434 18.18 0.72 -1.81
CA TYR A 434 17.72 -0.66 -1.98
C TYR A 434 18.78 -1.63 -1.48
N THR A 435 18.42 -2.88 -1.27
CA THR A 435 19.38 -3.97 -0.98
C THR A 435 20.40 -4.18 -2.12
N ASP A 436 20.05 -3.78 -3.35
CA ASP A 436 20.94 -3.78 -4.50
C ASP A 436 21.63 -2.40 -4.67
N PRO A 437 22.96 -2.31 -4.50
CA PRO A 437 23.70 -1.04 -4.64
C PRO A 437 23.62 -0.43 -6.05
N LYS A 438 23.52 -1.26 -7.11
CA LYS A 438 23.42 -0.76 -8.49
C LYS A 438 22.08 -0.05 -8.69
N LYS A 439 21.00 -0.62 -8.18
CA LYS A 439 19.67 0.00 -8.22
C LYS A 439 19.60 1.27 -7.37
N THR A 440 20.27 1.27 -6.22
CA THR A 440 20.40 2.47 -5.38
C THR A 440 21.10 3.59 -6.13
N LYS A 441 22.21 3.30 -6.80
CA LYS A 441 22.96 4.30 -7.57
C LYS A 441 22.16 4.85 -8.76
N ALA A 442 21.36 4.02 -9.41
CA ALA A 442 20.57 4.40 -10.58
C ALA A 442 19.49 5.47 -10.31
N VAL A 443 19.04 5.60 -9.05
CA VAL A 443 18.01 6.58 -8.65
C VAL A 443 18.60 7.79 -7.92
N ILE A 444 19.92 7.97 -7.94
CA ILE A 444 20.59 9.12 -7.33
C ILE A 444 21.15 10.01 -8.41
N PHE A 445 20.74 11.28 -8.40
CA PHE A 445 21.34 12.33 -9.18
C PHE A 445 22.42 13.05 -8.36
N GLU A 446 23.57 13.29 -8.97
CA GLU A 446 24.69 14.00 -8.35
C GLU A 446 24.95 15.33 -9.05
N GLY A 447 25.34 16.35 -8.30
CA GLY A 447 25.68 17.64 -8.86
C GLY A 447 24.52 18.39 -9.49
N VAL A 448 23.30 18.21 -8.95
CA VAL A 448 22.05 18.74 -9.52
C VAL A 448 22.01 20.26 -9.55
N PHE A 449 22.26 20.91 -8.42
CA PHE A 449 22.30 22.38 -8.29
C PHE A 449 23.66 22.88 -7.82
N LYS A 450 24.41 22.06 -7.06
CA LYS A 450 25.74 22.37 -6.52
C LYS A 450 26.70 21.22 -6.86
N LYS A 451 28.02 21.45 -6.75
CA LYS A 451 29.06 20.49 -7.19
C LYS A 451 29.01 19.12 -6.50
N GLN A 452 28.46 19.00 -5.30
CA GLN A 452 28.51 17.76 -4.50
C GLN A 452 27.14 17.43 -3.87
N ASP A 453 26.05 18.06 -4.33
CA ASP A 453 24.73 17.73 -3.85
C ASP A 453 24.27 16.39 -4.44
N ARG A 454 23.48 15.67 -3.67
CA ARG A 454 22.91 14.38 -4.06
C ARG A 454 21.39 14.42 -3.87
N TRP A 455 20.68 13.90 -4.86
CA TRP A 455 19.24 13.96 -4.91
C TRP A 455 18.66 12.61 -5.30
N PHE A 456 17.64 12.17 -4.57
CA PHE A 456 16.86 10.98 -4.89
C PHE A 456 15.85 11.30 -5.99
N ASN A 457 15.87 10.53 -7.07
CA ASN A 457 14.89 10.54 -8.14
C ASN A 457 13.66 9.72 -7.70
N THR A 458 12.51 10.39 -7.51
CA THR A 458 11.28 9.70 -7.10
C THR A 458 10.62 8.93 -8.25
N GLY A 459 10.91 9.30 -9.49
CA GLY A 459 10.19 8.83 -10.68
C GLY A 459 8.77 9.39 -10.81
N ASP A 460 8.41 10.44 -10.04
CA ASP A 460 7.05 11.00 -10.05
C ASP A 460 7.05 12.44 -10.58
N ILE A 461 6.10 12.74 -11.45
CA ILE A 461 5.86 14.09 -11.98
C ILE A 461 4.87 14.82 -11.10
N MET A 462 5.27 15.99 -10.61
CA MET A 462 4.48 16.85 -9.74
C MET A 462 4.27 18.24 -10.33
N LEU A 463 3.10 18.82 -10.08
CA LEU A 463 2.80 20.22 -10.33
C LEU A 463 3.21 21.06 -9.11
N ASN A 464 3.95 22.15 -9.31
CA ASN A 464 4.28 23.10 -8.25
C ASN A 464 3.10 24.05 -8.01
N MET A 465 2.36 23.84 -6.92
CA MET A 465 1.19 24.67 -6.55
C MET A 465 1.53 25.97 -5.82
N GLY A 466 2.80 26.17 -5.45
CA GLY A 466 3.26 27.27 -4.61
C GLY A 466 3.25 26.94 -3.11
N PHE A 467 3.89 27.77 -2.29
CA PHE A 467 4.00 27.60 -0.83
C PHE A 467 4.45 26.19 -0.40
N ARG A 468 5.39 25.59 -1.16
CA ARG A 468 5.90 24.21 -0.97
C ARG A 468 4.84 23.11 -1.08
N HIS A 469 3.68 23.39 -1.68
CA HIS A 469 2.66 22.39 -1.99
C HIS A 469 2.86 21.83 -3.39
N ALA A 470 2.49 20.56 -3.55
CA ALA A 470 2.54 19.87 -4.82
C ALA A 470 1.22 19.13 -5.11
N GLN A 471 0.96 18.90 -6.39
CA GLN A 471 -0.10 18.02 -6.87
C GLN A 471 0.54 16.90 -7.69
N PHE A 472 0.17 15.67 -7.43
CA PHE A 472 0.61 14.53 -8.22
C PHE A 472 0.00 14.60 -9.62
N VAL A 473 0.84 14.40 -10.64
CA VAL A 473 0.42 14.44 -12.05
C VAL A 473 0.51 13.05 -12.67
N ASP A 474 1.69 12.39 -12.57
CA ASP A 474 1.94 11.11 -13.24
C ASP A 474 3.20 10.43 -12.68
N ARG A 475 3.50 9.22 -13.15
CA ARG A 475 4.71 8.48 -12.81
C ARG A 475 5.59 8.24 -14.04
N THR A 476 6.92 8.38 -13.86
CA THR A 476 7.88 7.94 -14.87
C THR A 476 8.21 6.46 -14.63
N GLY A 477 8.28 5.65 -15.68
CA GLY A 477 8.75 4.25 -15.56
C GLY A 477 7.71 3.18 -15.92
N ASP A 478 8.10 1.94 -15.70
CA ASP A 478 7.39 0.75 -16.20
C ASP A 478 6.39 0.12 -15.21
N THR A 479 6.12 0.75 -14.09
CA THR A 479 5.09 0.32 -13.15
C THR A 479 3.82 1.12 -13.40
N PHE A 480 2.68 0.45 -13.45
CA PHE A 480 1.39 1.13 -13.52
C PHE A 480 0.53 0.79 -12.30
N ARG A 481 -0.45 1.63 -12.00
CA ARG A 481 -1.38 1.42 -10.89
C ARG A 481 -2.74 0.99 -11.44
N TRP A 482 -3.27 -0.09 -10.88
CA TRP A 482 -4.58 -0.60 -11.22
C TRP A 482 -5.33 -1.09 -9.98
N LYS A 483 -6.58 -0.66 -9.82
CA LYS A 483 -7.43 -1.03 -8.66
C LYS A 483 -6.78 -0.79 -7.30
N GLY A 484 -6.03 0.31 -7.18
CA GLY A 484 -5.33 0.67 -5.94
C GLY A 484 -3.97 -0.01 -5.73
N GLU A 485 -3.64 -1.04 -6.52
CA GLU A 485 -2.41 -1.80 -6.43
C GLU A 485 -1.36 -1.36 -7.46
N ASN A 486 -0.10 -1.43 -7.09
CA ASN A 486 1.01 -1.23 -8.01
C ASN A 486 1.30 -2.54 -8.74
N VAL A 487 1.23 -2.50 -10.06
CA VAL A 487 1.52 -3.63 -10.94
C VAL A 487 2.89 -3.42 -11.58
N SER A 488 3.82 -4.33 -11.29
CA SER A 488 5.11 -4.36 -11.98
C SER A 488 4.95 -5.07 -13.32
N THR A 489 5.29 -4.39 -14.41
CA THR A 489 5.19 -4.98 -15.75
C THR A 489 6.08 -6.21 -15.87
N THR A 490 7.28 -6.17 -15.31
CA THR A 490 8.25 -7.27 -15.38
C THR A 490 7.85 -8.47 -14.52
N GLU A 491 7.16 -8.25 -13.40
CA GLU A 491 6.59 -9.34 -12.59
C GLU A 491 5.51 -10.08 -13.37
N VAL A 492 4.59 -9.34 -13.98
CA VAL A 492 3.51 -9.93 -14.78
C VAL A 492 4.07 -10.59 -16.04
N GLU A 493 5.04 -9.99 -16.73
CA GLU A 493 5.75 -10.60 -17.87
C GLU A 493 6.28 -11.98 -17.50
N SER A 494 7.02 -12.09 -16.38
CA SER A 494 7.58 -13.38 -15.93
C SER A 494 6.50 -14.42 -15.62
N LEU A 495 5.39 -14.01 -14.98
CA LEU A 495 4.28 -14.92 -14.67
C LEU A 495 3.53 -15.40 -15.92
N LEU A 496 3.42 -14.54 -16.94
CA LEU A 496 2.80 -14.91 -18.22
C LEU A 496 3.71 -15.86 -19.02
N GLU A 497 5.03 -15.65 -19.00
CA GLU A 497 6.01 -16.51 -19.68
C GLU A 497 6.18 -17.88 -19.02
N ASP A 498 5.74 -18.08 -17.77
CA ASP A 498 5.64 -19.41 -17.15
C ASP A 498 4.53 -20.29 -17.80
N VAL A 499 3.65 -19.69 -18.59
CA VAL A 499 2.63 -20.44 -19.36
C VAL A 499 3.24 -20.99 -20.64
N SER A 500 3.29 -22.31 -20.80
CA SER A 500 4.02 -23.02 -21.86
C SER A 500 3.66 -22.62 -23.31
N SER A 501 2.47 -22.04 -23.52
CA SER A 501 2.02 -21.52 -24.81
C SER A 501 2.50 -20.11 -25.11
N ILE A 502 3.21 -19.45 -24.19
CA ILE A 502 3.74 -18.08 -24.35
C ILE A 502 5.26 -18.14 -24.44
N THR A 503 5.82 -17.61 -25.51
CA THR A 503 7.28 -17.52 -25.70
C THR A 503 7.84 -16.16 -25.28
N GLU A 504 7.00 -15.11 -25.26
CA GLU A 504 7.39 -13.78 -24.90
C GLU A 504 6.17 -12.95 -24.47
N ALA A 505 6.31 -12.17 -23.41
CA ALA A 505 5.28 -11.27 -22.91
C ALA A 505 5.86 -9.88 -22.66
N ILE A 506 5.16 -8.84 -23.14
CA ILE A 506 5.47 -7.44 -22.84
C ILE A 506 4.24 -6.80 -22.24
N VAL A 507 4.36 -6.39 -20.98
CA VAL A 507 3.27 -5.82 -20.22
C VAL A 507 3.43 -4.31 -20.09
N TYR A 508 2.34 -3.59 -20.22
CA TYR A 508 2.27 -2.12 -20.10
C TYR A 508 0.89 -1.68 -19.63
N GLY A 509 0.84 -0.48 -19.05
CA GLY A 509 -0.42 0.10 -18.61
C GLY A 509 -1.08 0.91 -19.73
N VAL A 510 -2.39 0.72 -19.92
CA VAL A 510 -3.24 1.49 -20.84
C VAL A 510 -4.34 2.21 -20.06
N GLU A 511 -4.70 3.41 -20.48
CA GLU A 511 -5.77 4.17 -19.87
C GLU A 511 -7.12 3.69 -20.39
N ILE A 512 -8.03 3.34 -19.47
CA ILE A 512 -9.44 3.14 -19.79
C ILE A 512 -10.17 4.40 -19.34
N PRO A 513 -10.96 5.05 -20.21
CA PRO A 513 -11.75 6.21 -19.83
C PRO A 513 -12.62 5.94 -18.59
N ASN A 514 -12.77 6.94 -17.74
CA ASN A 514 -13.56 6.87 -16.50
C ASN A 514 -13.06 5.87 -15.44
N THR A 515 -11.82 5.35 -15.57
CA THR A 515 -11.18 4.54 -14.52
C THR A 515 -10.04 5.29 -13.84
N ASN A 516 -9.61 4.83 -12.65
CA ASN A 516 -8.46 5.36 -11.95
C ASN A 516 -7.25 4.44 -12.11
N GLY A 517 -6.14 4.97 -12.60
CA GLY A 517 -4.96 4.18 -12.91
C GLY A 517 -4.90 3.77 -14.38
N ARG A 518 -4.13 2.73 -14.65
CA ARG A 518 -3.97 2.13 -15.97
C ARG A 518 -4.23 0.64 -15.87
N ALA A 519 -5.07 0.12 -16.77
CA ALA A 519 -5.31 -1.31 -16.86
C ALA A 519 -4.11 -2.01 -17.50
N GLY A 520 -3.81 -3.22 -17.07
CA GLY A 520 -2.78 -4.03 -17.69
C GLY A 520 -3.16 -4.41 -19.13
N MET A 521 -2.23 -4.24 -20.05
CA MET A 521 -2.27 -4.79 -21.39
C MET A 521 -0.98 -5.57 -21.64
N ALA A 522 -1.10 -6.76 -22.22
CA ALA A 522 0.05 -7.59 -22.58
C ALA A 522 0.11 -7.82 -24.09
N SER A 523 1.27 -7.60 -24.66
CA SER A 523 1.61 -8.07 -26.01
C SER A 523 2.27 -9.42 -25.86
N LEU A 524 1.69 -10.48 -26.43
CA LEU A 524 2.11 -11.86 -26.31
C LEU A 524 2.58 -12.41 -27.65
N LYS A 525 3.70 -13.14 -27.61
CA LYS A 525 4.12 -14.04 -28.67
C LYS A 525 3.80 -15.47 -28.24
N LEU A 526 3.00 -16.15 -29.04
CA LEU A 526 2.60 -17.53 -28.76
C LEU A 526 3.58 -18.53 -29.37
N SER A 527 3.68 -19.72 -28.78
CA SER A 527 4.44 -20.85 -29.31
C SER A 527 3.74 -21.52 -30.50
N GLY A 528 2.46 -21.26 -30.73
CA GLY A 528 1.62 -21.80 -31.77
C GLY A 528 0.66 -20.80 -32.38
N SER A 529 -0.35 -21.26 -33.10
CA SER A 529 -1.39 -20.41 -33.67
C SER A 529 -2.32 -19.83 -32.59
N VAL A 530 -2.87 -18.64 -32.83
CA VAL A 530 -3.90 -18.05 -31.95
C VAL A 530 -5.19 -18.88 -31.98
N ASP A 531 -5.46 -19.60 -33.07
CA ASP A 531 -6.64 -20.45 -33.18
C ASP A 531 -6.56 -21.67 -32.24
N ASP A 532 -5.34 -22.11 -31.93
CA ASP A 532 -5.07 -23.23 -30.99
C ASP A 532 -4.95 -22.73 -29.53
N PHE A 533 -4.95 -21.42 -29.30
CA PHE A 533 -4.75 -20.84 -27.97
C PHE A 533 -6.03 -20.85 -27.14
N CYS A 534 -6.05 -21.66 -26.09
CA CYS A 534 -7.21 -21.78 -25.21
C CYS A 534 -7.23 -20.67 -24.15
N PHE A 535 -7.95 -19.59 -24.40
CA PHE A 535 -8.08 -18.44 -23.48
C PHE A 535 -8.65 -18.79 -22.11
N THR A 536 -9.51 -19.81 -21.99
CA THR A 536 -10.04 -20.26 -20.70
C THR A 536 -8.96 -20.94 -19.87
N ASN A 537 -8.20 -21.85 -20.46
CA ASN A 537 -7.07 -22.50 -19.78
C ASN A 537 -6.00 -21.48 -19.39
N PHE A 538 -5.71 -20.52 -20.26
CA PHE A 538 -4.78 -19.43 -19.96
C PHE A 538 -5.22 -18.64 -18.73
N VAL A 539 -6.49 -18.20 -18.65
CA VAL A 539 -7.00 -17.46 -17.48
C VAL A 539 -6.90 -18.31 -16.23
N SER A 540 -7.27 -19.59 -16.28
CA SER A 540 -7.17 -20.49 -15.12
C SER A 540 -5.73 -20.64 -14.62
N GLN A 541 -4.76 -20.85 -15.51
CA GLN A 541 -3.35 -20.98 -15.16
C GLN A 541 -2.79 -19.69 -14.55
N VAL A 542 -3.09 -18.54 -15.17
CA VAL A 542 -2.62 -17.24 -14.69
C VAL A 542 -3.24 -16.88 -13.34
N GLN A 543 -4.52 -17.22 -13.12
CA GLN A 543 -5.17 -17.00 -11.82
C GLN A 543 -4.59 -17.83 -10.67
N GLU A 544 -3.91 -18.94 -10.96
CA GLU A 544 -3.24 -19.74 -9.91
C GLU A 544 -2.01 -19.04 -9.33
N THR A 545 -1.33 -18.21 -10.11
CA THR A 545 -0.05 -17.60 -9.76
C THR A 545 -0.08 -16.09 -9.68
N THR A 546 -1.10 -15.44 -10.29
CA THR A 546 -1.17 -13.99 -10.44
C THR A 546 -2.37 -13.43 -9.71
N PRO A 547 -2.21 -12.36 -8.90
CA PRO A 547 -3.34 -11.65 -8.31
C PRO A 547 -4.27 -11.08 -9.39
N GLU A 548 -5.59 -11.06 -9.12
CA GLU A 548 -6.61 -10.63 -10.08
C GLU A 548 -6.37 -9.21 -10.64
N TYR A 549 -5.86 -8.29 -9.83
CA TYR A 549 -5.54 -6.92 -10.25
C TYR A 549 -4.35 -6.84 -11.21
N ALA A 550 -3.47 -7.84 -11.21
CA ALA A 550 -2.27 -7.88 -12.04
C ALA A 550 -2.49 -8.62 -13.37
N ILE A 551 -3.58 -9.38 -13.50
CA ILE A 551 -3.94 -10.05 -14.76
C ILE A 551 -4.28 -8.98 -15.79
N PRO A 552 -3.64 -8.98 -16.98
CA PRO A 552 -3.92 -8.00 -18.02
C PRO A 552 -5.40 -8.00 -18.42
N VAL A 553 -5.97 -6.81 -18.59
CA VAL A 553 -7.34 -6.65 -19.10
C VAL A 553 -7.38 -6.89 -20.61
N PHE A 554 -6.33 -6.48 -21.31
CA PHE A 554 -6.21 -6.63 -22.75
C PHE A 554 -5.00 -7.50 -23.11
N LEU A 555 -5.16 -8.32 -24.14
CA LEU A 555 -4.08 -9.06 -24.77
C LEU A 555 -3.98 -8.65 -26.24
N ARG A 556 -2.77 -8.39 -26.69
CA ARG A 556 -2.43 -8.23 -28.10
C ARG A 556 -1.60 -9.44 -28.52
N ILE A 557 -1.97 -10.12 -29.59
CA ILE A 557 -1.22 -11.30 -30.06
C ILE A 557 -0.36 -10.87 -31.23
N ASN A 558 0.95 -10.87 -31.06
CA ASN A 558 1.94 -10.47 -32.06
C ASN A 558 2.81 -11.64 -32.48
N GLN A 559 3.23 -11.67 -33.74
CA GLN A 559 4.22 -12.63 -34.24
C GLN A 559 5.65 -12.19 -33.89
N ASP A 560 5.93 -10.89 -33.95
CA ASP A 560 7.21 -10.28 -33.60
C ASP A 560 7.03 -8.99 -32.83
N VAL A 561 7.91 -8.75 -31.87
CA VAL A 561 7.92 -7.54 -31.06
C VAL A 561 9.16 -6.71 -31.37
N ALA A 562 8.95 -5.41 -31.62
CA ALA A 562 10.05 -4.50 -31.91
C ALA A 562 10.99 -4.32 -30.70
N VAL A 563 12.28 -4.55 -30.93
CA VAL A 563 13.35 -4.39 -29.95
C VAL A 563 14.30 -3.26 -30.36
N THR A 564 14.93 -2.60 -29.39
CA THR A 564 16.02 -1.66 -29.65
C THR A 564 17.28 -2.40 -30.12
N GLY A 565 18.27 -1.68 -30.64
CA GLY A 565 19.59 -2.25 -30.97
C GLY A 565 20.34 -2.87 -29.77
N THR A 566 19.85 -2.67 -28.56
CA THR A 566 20.34 -3.31 -27.30
C THR A 566 19.39 -4.40 -26.81
N PHE A 567 18.55 -4.93 -27.66
CA PHE A 567 17.54 -5.98 -27.36
C PHE A 567 16.54 -5.63 -26.25
N LYS A 568 16.29 -4.34 -26.01
CA LYS A 568 15.22 -3.91 -25.11
C LYS A 568 13.93 -3.71 -25.88
N HIS A 569 12.82 -4.21 -25.35
CA HIS A 569 11.49 -4.04 -25.92
C HIS A 569 11.07 -2.57 -25.97
N MET A 570 10.50 -2.16 -27.09
CA MET A 570 10.01 -0.81 -27.30
C MET A 570 8.57 -0.68 -26.78
N LYS A 571 8.41 -0.41 -25.47
CA LYS A 571 7.09 -0.28 -24.83
C LYS A 571 6.33 0.99 -25.23
N THR A 572 7.02 2.08 -25.58
CA THR A 572 6.38 3.37 -25.91
C THR A 572 5.44 3.29 -27.10
N PRO A 573 5.80 2.69 -28.25
CA PRO A 573 4.85 2.50 -29.33
C PRO A 573 3.62 1.70 -28.93
N LEU A 574 3.79 0.62 -28.18
CA LEU A 574 2.71 -0.22 -27.69
C LEU A 574 1.75 0.55 -26.76
N LYS A 575 2.30 1.36 -25.84
CA LYS A 575 1.52 2.24 -24.97
C LYS A 575 0.69 3.26 -25.75
N ASN A 576 1.28 3.84 -26.81
CA ASN A 576 0.61 4.85 -27.65
C ASN A 576 -0.51 4.26 -28.53
N MET A 577 -0.35 3.02 -28.98
CA MET A 577 -1.40 2.28 -29.68
C MET A 577 -2.53 1.86 -28.72
N GLY A 578 -2.19 1.44 -27.49
CA GLY A 578 -3.14 0.99 -26.51
C GLY A 578 -4.03 -0.13 -27.04
N PHE A 579 -5.32 -0.07 -26.72
CA PHE A 579 -6.34 -1.00 -27.24
C PHE A 579 -7.18 -0.41 -28.39
N ASP A 580 -6.71 0.66 -29.01
CA ASP A 580 -7.34 1.33 -30.14
C ASP A 580 -7.21 0.46 -31.40
N LEU A 581 -8.34 -0.04 -31.92
CA LEU A 581 -8.39 -0.91 -33.10
C LEU A 581 -7.95 -0.22 -34.39
N ASP A 582 -8.13 1.11 -34.49
CA ASP A 582 -7.71 1.87 -35.66
C ASP A 582 -6.18 2.01 -35.75
N LYS A 583 -5.48 1.87 -34.63
CA LYS A 583 -4.02 1.90 -34.55
C LYS A 583 -3.39 0.52 -34.42
N ALA A 584 -4.21 -0.51 -34.23
CA ALA A 584 -3.72 -1.86 -33.98
C ALA A 584 -3.28 -2.54 -35.29
N ASP A 585 -2.08 -3.11 -35.27
CA ASP A 585 -1.50 -3.92 -36.34
C ASP A 585 -1.70 -5.44 -36.15
N SER A 586 -2.37 -5.82 -35.06
CA SER A 586 -2.52 -7.21 -34.62
C SER A 586 -3.80 -7.39 -33.80
N PRO A 587 -4.35 -8.62 -33.72
CA PRO A 587 -5.59 -8.89 -32.98
C PRO A 587 -5.49 -8.53 -31.49
N ILE A 588 -6.54 -7.87 -30.99
CA ILE A 588 -6.69 -7.53 -29.58
C ILE A 588 -7.84 -8.33 -28.99
N TYR A 589 -7.60 -8.85 -27.78
CA TYR A 589 -8.58 -9.56 -26.98
C TYR A 589 -8.78 -8.81 -25.65
N VAL A 590 -9.99 -8.87 -25.11
CA VAL A 590 -10.34 -8.23 -23.85
C VAL A 590 -10.97 -9.21 -22.88
N ARG A 591 -10.60 -9.13 -21.62
CA ARG A 591 -11.25 -9.86 -20.53
C ARG A 591 -12.25 -8.92 -19.86
N LEU A 592 -13.53 -9.23 -19.98
CA LEU A 592 -14.58 -8.51 -19.30
C LEU A 592 -14.53 -8.77 -17.78
N PRO A 593 -15.09 -7.87 -16.96
CA PRO A 593 -15.12 -8.05 -15.51
C PRO A 593 -15.70 -9.41 -15.11
N LYS A 594 -14.97 -10.15 -14.29
CA LYS A 594 -15.32 -11.52 -13.81
C LYS A 594 -15.41 -12.59 -14.90
N ALA A 595 -15.00 -12.30 -16.14
CA ALA A 595 -15.02 -13.31 -17.20
C ALA A 595 -13.90 -14.34 -17.01
N GLU A 596 -14.20 -15.59 -17.33
CA GLU A 596 -13.26 -16.71 -17.28
C GLU A 596 -12.42 -16.87 -18.56
N LYS A 597 -12.63 -16.03 -19.56
CA LYS A 597 -11.89 -16.03 -20.82
C LYS A 597 -11.79 -14.63 -21.43
N TYR A 598 -10.83 -14.47 -22.33
CA TYR A 598 -10.76 -13.32 -23.22
C TYR A 598 -11.65 -13.53 -24.44
N VAL A 599 -12.20 -12.43 -24.95
CA VAL A 599 -12.97 -12.37 -26.18
C VAL A 599 -12.34 -11.38 -27.16
N PRO A 600 -12.47 -11.57 -28.48
CA PRO A 600 -11.96 -10.60 -29.46
C PRO A 600 -12.54 -9.22 -29.21
N LEU A 601 -11.69 -8.21 -29.22
CA LEU A 601 -12.14 -6.80 -29.14
C LEU A 601 -12.67 -6.40 -30.53
N CYS A 602 -13.94 -6.02 -30.61
CA CYS A 602 -14.57 -5.45 -31.79
C CYS A 602 -14.90 -3.96 -31.57
N ALA A 603 -15.19 -3.22 -32.64
CA ALA A 603 -15.45 -1.79 -32.59
C ALA A 603 -16.59 -1.41 -31.63
N ASP A 604 -17.68 -2.20 -31.59
CA ASP A 604 -18.80 -1.97 -30.67
C ASP A 604 -18.39 -2.15 -29.20
N LEU A 605 -17.56 -3.15 -28.92
CA LEU A 605 -17.08 -3.42 -27.56
C LEU A 605 -16.08 -2.37 -27.12
N GLN A 606 -15.16 -1.94 -28.01
CA GLN A 606 -14.25 -0.83 -27.75
C GLN A 606 -15.04 0.43 -27.37
N LYS A 607 -16.03 0.79 -28.17
CA LYS A 607 -16.86 1.97 -27.92
C LYS A 607 -17.58 1.91 -26.57
N LYS A 608 -18.11 0.76 -26.18
CA LYS A 608 -18.73 0.55 -24.86
C LYS A 608 -17.74 0.73 -23.71
N ILE A 609 -16.51 0.24 -23.88
CA ILE A 609 -15.44 0.42 -22.89
C ILE A 609 -15.07 1.91 -22.76
N GLU A 610 -14.93 2.61 -23.89
CA GLU A 610 -14.60 4.04 -23.93
C GLU A 610 -15.70 4.92 -23.34
N GLN A 611 -16.96 4.54 -23.49
CA GLN A 611 -18.11 5.23 -22.93
C GLN A 611 -18.36 4.91 -21.44
N GLY A 612 -17.60 3.95 -20.86
CA GLY A 612 -17.72 3.55 -19.46
C GLY A 612 -18.93 2.63 -19.18
N GLU A 613 -19.51 2.03 -20.21
CA GLU A 613 -20.59 1.05 -20.07
C GLU A 613 -20.07 -0.28 -19.49
N VAL A 614 -18.79 -0.59 -19.75
CA VAL A 614 -18.09 -1.71 -19.13
C VAL A 614 -17.33 -1.17 -17.91
N ARG A 615 -17.71 -1.59 -16.71
CA ARG A 615 -17.11 -1.17 -15.44
C ARG A 615 -16.06 -2.19 -14.97
N TYR A 616 -14.79 -1.79 -14.98
CA TYR A 616 -13.66 -2.59 -14.55
C TYR A 616 -13.37 -2.47 -13.05
#